data_41a3106b50fdea5f94177f6ca3f34261
#
_entry.id   41a3106b50fdea5f94177f6ca3f34261
#
_cell.length_a   1.000
_cell.length_b   1.000
_cell.length_c   1.000
_cell.angle_alpha   90.00
_cell.angle_beta   90.00
_cell.angle_gamma   90.00
#
_symmetry.space_group_name_H-M   'P 1'
#
loop_
_entity.id
_entity.type
_entity.pdbx_description
1 polymer ?
#
loop_
_entity_poly.entity_id
_entity_poly.type
_entity_poly.pdbx_seq_one_letter_code
_entity_poly.pdbx_strand_id
1 'polypeptide(L)'
;DRSPSRGLGDVYKRQVMMGGALTVPGNVSPWAEANVNQDPEATDAIFRRLKDITMIGLDVTLQTLLTVDETAKWEALGTPGGDFLAAATNYYIDAYKTTAPHLGGCGLHDPLAVGVAIDPSLVETIAINLKVDTEGETRGRTIGDETRLNDEEKTAKVAVGVDKQRFLAEFMRRLTDLAAAAK
;
A
#
# COMPACT_ATOMS: atom_id res chain seq x y z
N ASP A 1 4.75 -21.52 20.18
CA ASP A 1 4.79 -22.33 18.98
C ASP A 1 5.83 -21.75 18.02
N ARG A 2 6.94 -22.40 17.97
CA ARG A 2 8.01 -22.09 17.02
C ARG A 2 7.75 -22.88 15.75
N SER A 3 6.73 -22.53 15.02
CA SER A 3 6.45 -23.17 13.75
C SER A 3 7.60 -22.85 12.76
N PRO A 4 8.45 -23.80 12.42
CA PRO A 4 9.49 -23.61 11.39
C PRO A 4 8.89 -23.30 10.01
N SER A 5 7.60 -23.51 9.86
CA SER A 5 6.88 -23.29 8.61
C SER A 5 6.72 -21.82 8.22
N ARG A 6 6.81 -20.88 9.16
CA ARG A 6 6.74 -19.43 8.82
C ARG A 6 7.95 -19.01 7.99
N GLY A 7 9.16 -19.39 8.39
CA GLY A 7 10.37 -19.04 7.64
C GLY A 7 10.46 -19.68 6.26
N LEU A 8 10.01 -20.94 6.10
CA LEU A 8 10.00 -21.61 4.80
C LEU A 8 8.85 -21.14 3.89
N GLY A 9 7.70 -20.74 4.47
CA GLY A 9 6.58 -20.18 3.72
C GLY A 9 6.93 -18.84 3.08
N ASP A 10 7.71 -18.03 3.74
CA ASP A 10 8.08 -16.70 3.29
C ASP A 10 9.13 -16.71 2.17
N VAL A 11 9.97 -17.74 2.11
CA VAL A 11 11.01 -17.90 1.07
C VAL A 11 10.43 -18.27 -0.30
N TYR A 12 9.24 -18.87 -0.35
CA TYR A 12 8.65 -19.39 -1.60
C TYR A 12 7.36 -18.70 -2.03
N LYS A 13 6.89 -17.73 -1.27
CA LYS A 13 5.64 -17.00 -1.60
C LYS A 13 5.95 -15.59 -2.04
N ARG A 14 5.35 -15.21 -3.16
CA ARG A 14 5.29 -13.80 -3.58
C ARG A 14 4.74 -12.96 -2.44
N GLN A 15 5.46 -11.90 -2.07
CA GLN A 15 5.02 -10.94 -1.08
C GLN A 15 4.56 -9.65 -1.74
N VAL A 16 3.40 -9.16 -1.35
CA VAL A 16 2.93 -7.82 -1.69
C VAL A 16 2.82 -7.05 -0.39
N MET A 17 3.61 -6.00 -0.25
CA MET A 17 3.64 -5.17 0.95
C MET A 17 3.10 -3.77 0.65
N MET A 18 2.27 -3.24 1.54
CA MET A 18 2.02 -1.80 1.59
C MET A 18 3.09 -1.15 2.45
N GLY A 19 3.80 -0.19 1.89
CA GLY A 19 4.83 0.58 2.58
C GLY A 19 5.82 1.24 1.64
N GLY A 20 6.54 2.21 2.17
CA GLY A 20 7.61 2.90 1.48
C GLY A 20 7.17 4.01 0.53
N ALA A 21 8.18 4.75 0.09
CA ALA A 21 8.06 5.82 -0.89
C ALA A 21 9.39 5.90 -1.65
N LEU A 22 9.37 5.66 -2.97
CA LEU A 22 10.61 5.64 -3.77
C LEU A 22 10.81 6.95 -4.52
N THR A 23 9.79 7.44 -5.22
CA THR A 23 9.86 8.63 -6.09
C THR A 23 9.08 9.83 -5.55
N VAL A 24 8.35 9.65 -4.44
CA VAL A 24 7.55 10.67 -3.79
C VAL A 24 8.02 10.87 -2.34
N PRO A 25 7.68 12.00 -1.69
CA PRO A 25 7.96 12.19 -0.27
C PRO A 25 7.23 11.15 0.61
N GLY A 26 7.76 10.96 1.81
CA GLY A 26 7.06 10.21 2.86
C GLY A 26 5.83 10.94 3.40
N ASN A 27 5.10 10.28 4.30
CA ASN A 27 3.90 10.84 4.94
C ASN A 27 4.03 11.03 6.46
N VAL A 28 5.10 10.50 7.08
CA VAL A 28 5.42 10.77 8.50
C VAL A 28 6.66 11.63 8.66
N SER A 29 7.51 11.66 7.64
CA SER A 29 8.61 12.61 7.48
C SER A 29 8.80 12.87 5.98
N PRO A 30 9.63 13.85 5.58
CA PRO A 30 9.93 14.06 4.15
C PRO A 30 10.52 12.81 3.47
N TRP A 31 11.07 11.88 4.23
CA TRP A 31 11.81 10.72 3.74
C TRP A 31 11.07 9.40 3.90
N ALA A 32 10.26 9.26 4.96
CA ALA A 32 9.75 7.98 5.41
C ALA A 32 8.24 7.86 5.29
N GLU A 33 7.80 6.69 4.80
CA GLU A 33 6.42 6.24 4.88
C GLU A 33 6.17 5.58 6.24
N ALA A 34 4.94 5.68 6.74
CA ALA A 34 4.57 5.32 8.11
C ALA A 34 4.93 3.87 8.48
N ASN A 35 4.58 2.87 7.65
CA ASN A 35 4.82 1.46 7.96
C ASN A 35 6.31 1.15 8.01
N VAL A 36 7.08 1.63 7.03
CA VAL A 36 8.53 1.45 7.01
C VAL A 36 9.19 2.18 8.17
N ASN A 37 8.67 3.35 8.54
CA ASN A 37 9.21 4.13 9.66
C ASN A 37 9.03 3.45 11.02
N GLN A 38 8.03 2.57 11.19
CA GLN A 38 7.81 1.82 12.43
C GLN A 38 8.94 0.82 12.71
N ASP A 39 9.44 0.14 11.67
CA ASP A 39 10.54 -0.81 11.79
C ASP A 39 11.39 -0.85 10.51
N PRO A 40 12.26 0.17 10.33
CA PRO A 40 13.14 0.24 9.16
C PRO A 40 14.12 -0.91 9.09
N GLU A 41 14.60 -1.39 10.23
CA GLU A 41 15.56 -2.50 10.33
C GLU A 41 14.94 -3.82 9.82
N ALA A 42 13.69 -4.11 10.22
CA ALA A 42 12.99 -5.29 9.72
C ALA A 42 12.71 -5.16 8.22
N THR A 43 12.32 -3.96 7.76
CA THR A 43 12.04 -3.73 6.34
C THR A 43 13.31 -3.85 5.49
N ASP A 44 14.46 -3.32 5.94
CA ASP A 44 15.74 -3.49 5.27
C ASP A 44 16.13 -4.97 5.21
N ALA A 45 15.96 -5.70 6.31
CA ALA A 45 16.24 -7.12 6.35
C ALA A 45 15.37 -7.93 5.36
N ILE A 46 14.10 -7.55 5.17
CA ILE A 46 13.20 -8.17 4.18
C ILE A 46 13.74 -7.93 2.77
N PHE A 47 14.04 -6.68 2.39
CA PHE A 47 14.54 -6.35 1.06
C PHE A 47 15.88 -7.01 0.71
N ARG A 48 16.70 -7.29 1.73
CA ARG A 48 18.01 -7.94 1.54
C ARG A 48 17.94 -9.46 1.51
N ARG A 49 16.94 -10.07 2.15
CA ARG A 49 16.91 -11.52 2.38
C ARG A 49 15.85 -12.25 1.56
N LEU A 50 14.75 -11.59 1.25
CA LEU A 50 13.65 -12.20 0.51
C LEU A 50 13.74 -11.86 -0.98
N LYS A 51 13.07 -12.66 -1.78
CA LYS A 51 12.92 -12.49 -3.23
C LYS A 51 11.44 -12.34 -3.57
N ASP A 52 11.18 -11.80 -4.77
CA ASP A 52 9.83 -11.59 -5.33
C ASP A 52 8.90 -10.76 -4.43
N ILE A 53 9.46 -9.65 -3.90
CA ILE A 53 8.70 -8.67 -3.14
C ILE A 53 8.10 -7.66 -4.12
N THR A 54 6.81 -7.36 -3.99
CA THR A 54 6.17 -6.24 -4.67
C THR A 54 5.85 -5.16 -3.63
N MET A 55 6.51 -4.02 -3.72
CA MET A 55 6.27 -2.86 -2.87
C MET A 55 5.20 -1.96 -3.49
N ILE A 56 4.11 -1.75 -2.76
CA ILE A 56 3.03 -0.83 -3.07
C ILE A 56 3.18 0.39 -2.16
N GLY A 57 3.99 1.34 -2.62
CA GLY A 57 4.35 2.54 -1.87
C GLY A 57 3.40 3.71 -2.10
N LEU A 58 3.73 4.83 -1.45
CA LEU A 58 3.00 6.10 -1.63
C LEU A 58 3.01 6.58 -3.07
N ASP A 59 3.97 6.13 -3.87
CA ASP A 59 4.10 6.39 -5.30
C ASP A 59 2.79 6.13 -6.07
N VAL A 60 2.06 5.11 -5.68
CA VAL A 60 0.80 4.70 -6.32
C VAL A 60 -0.41 4.82 -5.39
N THR A 61 -0.24 4.62 -4.09
CA THR A 61 -1.39 4.60 -3.17
C THR A 61 -2.01 5.98 -2.96
N LEU A 62 -1.23 7.07 -3.09
CA LEU A 62 -1.75 8.44 -3.08
C LEU A 62 -2.49 8.83 -4.36
N GLN A 63 -2.50 7.97 -5.37
CA GLN A 63 -3.27 8.16 -6.60
C GLN A 63 -4.63 7.47 -6.54
N THR A 64 -4.85 6.54 -5.60
CA THR A 64 -6.09 5.78 -5.43
C THR A 64 -6.87 6.32 -4.24
N LEU A 65 -7.64 7.39 -4.51
CA LEU A 65 -8.38 8.12 -3.50
C LEU A 65 -9.85 7.70 -3.47
N LEU A 66 -10.39 7.59 -2.26
CA LEU A 66 -11.82 7.43 -2.03
C LEU A 66 -12.38 8.73 -1.46
N THR A 67 -13.45 9.22 -2.07
CA THR A 67 -14.08 10.50 -1.73
C THR A 67 -15.46 10.30 -1.09
N VAL A 68 -16.05 11.38 -0.62
CA VAL A 68 -17.42 11.36 -0.06
C VAL A 68 -18.47 10.97 -1.11
N ASP A 69 -18.19 11.16 -2.40
CA ASP A 69 -19.10 10.79 -3.47
C ASP A 69 -19.20 9.26 -3.61
N GLU A 70 -18.12 8.52 -3.33
CA GLU A 70 -18.13 7.07 -3.28
C GLU A 70 -18.83 6.56 -2.01
N THR A 71 -18.57 7.16 -0.86
CA THR A 71 -19.20 6.72 0.40
C THR A 71 -20.70 6.97 0.42
N ALA A 72 -21.18 8.03 -0.22
CA ALA A 72 -22.61 8.29 -0.40
C ALA A 72 -23.34 7.16 -1.16
N LYS A 73 -22.66 6.42 -2.03
CA LYS A 73 -23.24 5.27 -2.71
C LYS A 73 -23.52 4.11 -1.75
N TRP A 74 -22.68 3.95 -0.72
CA TRP A 74 -22.90 2.95 0.33
C TRP A 74 -24.05 3.36 1.26
N GLU A 75 -24.13 4.64 1.67
CA GLU A 75 -25.26 5.16 2.44
C GLU A 75 -26.60 4.95 1.71
N ALA A 76 -26.60 5.17 0.40
CA ALA A 76 -27.79 4.99 -0.43
C ALA A 76 -28.30 3.54 -0.51
N LEU A 77 -27.52 2.55 -0.06
CA LEU A 77 -27.99 1.15 0.04
C LEU A 77 -29.06 0.99 1.11
N GLY A 78 -29.05 1.81 2.15
CA GLY A 78 -29.99 1.69 3.29
C GLY A 78 -29.80 0.38 4.06
N THR A 79 -28.59 -0.18 4.09
CA THR A 79 -28.25 -1.41 4.79
C THR A 79 -27.27 -1.13 5.94
N PRO A 80 -27.28 -1.95 7.02
CA PRO A 80 -26.31 -1.80 8.11
C PRO A 80 -24.86 -1.86 7.62
N GLY A 81 -24.56 -2.70 6.61
CA GLY A 81 -23.24 -2.78 6.00
C GLY A 81 -22.83 -1.51 5.24
N GLY A 82 -23.77 -0.92 4.51
CA GLY A 82 -23.56 0.35 3.80
C GLY A 82 -23.30 1.50 4.76
N ASP A 83 -24.13 1.63 5.79
CA ASP A 83 -23.99 2.65 6.84
C ASP A 83 -22.64 2.53 7.56
N PHE A 84 -22.23 1.30 7.90
CA PHE A 84 -20.93 1.03 8.55
C PHE A 84 -19.76 1.44 7.66
N LEU A 85 -19.75 1.00 6.40
CA LEU A 85 -18.65 1.33 5.47
C LEU A 85 -18.56 2.83 5.24
N ALA A 86 -19.69 3.50 5.05
CA ALA A 86 -19.72 4.95 4.85
C ALA A 86 -19.24 5.68 6.09
N ALA A 87 -19.73 5.34 7.28
CA ALA A 87 -19.35 6.01 8.52
C ALA A 87 -17.85 5.84 8.83
N ALA A 88 -17.32 4.61 8.73
CA ALA A 88 -15.91 4.33 8.97
C ALA A 88 -15.00 5.07 7.97
N THR A 89 -15.38 5.07 6.69
CA THR A 89 -14.59 5.72 5.65
C THR A 89 -14.67 7.24 5.75
N ASN A 90 -15.84 7.81 6.02
CA ASN A 90 -16.00 9.25 6.20
C ASN A 90 -15.18 9.77 7.39
N TYR A 91 -15.10 9.01 8.48
CA TYR A 91 -14.20 9.33 9.60
C TYR A 91 -12.74 9.42 9.14
N TYR A 92 -12.30 8.49 8.29
CA TYR A 92 -10.93 8.49 7.76
C TYR A 92 -10.71 9.64 6.74
N ILE A 93 -11.69 9.94 5.89
CA ILE A 93 -11.64 11.10 4.99
C ILE A 93 -11.53 12.41 5.79
N ASP A 94 -12.24 12.52 6.92
CA ASP A 94 -12.16 13.70 7.79
C ASP A 94 -10.77 13.89 8.42
N ALA A 95 -10.08 12.79 8.78
CA ALA A 95 -8.71 12.87 9.23
C ALA A 95 -7.78 13.40 8.11
N TYR A 96 -8.00 13.00 6.86
CA TYR A 96 -7.24 13.48 5.70
C TYR A 96 -7.47 14.98 5.43
N LYS A 97 -8.62 15.54 5.73
CA LYS A 97 -8.87 16.99 5.61
C LYS A 97 -7.90 17.82 6.46
N THR A 98 -7.39 17.24 7.55
CA THR A 98 -6.41 17.88 8.43
C THR A 98 -4.97 17.57 8.02
N THR A 99 -4.66 16.32 7.68
CA THR A 99 -3.29 15.85 7.44
C THR A 99 -2.82 16.03 6.00
N ALA A 100 -3.74 15.92 5.03
CA ALA A 100 -3.45 16.04 3.60
C ALA A 100 -4.64 16.66 2.81
N PRO A 101 -5.05 17.89 3.12
CA PRO A 101 -6.27 18.51 2.57
C PRO A 101 -6.26 18.63 1.04
N HIS A 102 -5.08 18.67 0.44
CA HIS A 102 -4.90 18.79 -1.01
C HIS A 102 -5.33 17.53 -1.79
N LEU A 103 -5.50 16.38 -1.12
CA LEU A 103 -5.88 15.13 -1.78
C LEU A 103 -7.39 15.06 -2.08
N GLY A 104 -8.24 15.73 -1.30
CA GLY A 104 -9.70 15.74 -1.51
C GLY A 104 -10.41 14.42 -1.16
N GLY A 105 -9.74 13.47 -0.54
CA GLY A 105 -10.23 12.13 -0.16
C GLY A 105 -9.21 11.41 0.70
N CYS A 106 -9.45 10.14 1.02
CA CYS A 106 -8.47 9.30 1.71
C CYS A 106 -7.78 8.31 0.75
N GLY A 107 -6.50 8.04 1.00
CA GLY A 107 -5.74 7.06 0.22
C GLY A 107 -6.16 5.61 0.54
N LEU A 108 -6.37 4.81 -0.50
CA LEU A 108 -6.66 3.38 -0.38
C LEU A 108 -5.35 2.57 -0.36
N HIS A 109 -4.55 2.76 0.69
CA HIS A 109 -3.20 2.18 0.80
C HIS A 109 -3.21 0.65 0.82
N ASP A 110 -3.66 0.05 1.91
CA ASP A 110 -3.73 -1.40 2.07
C ASP A 110 -4.70 -2.06 1.07
N PRO A 111 -5.87 -1.45 0.76
CA PRO A 111 -6.75 -2.01 -0.24
C PRO A 111 -6.10 -2.16 -1.62
N LEU A 112 -5.24 -1.21 -2.04
CA LEU A 112 -4.51 -1.33 -3.30
C LEU A 112 -3.51 -2.48 -3.26
N ALA A 113 -2.79 -2.67 -2.15
CA ALA A 113 -1.86 -3.81 -2.01
C ALA A 113 -2.60 -5.16 -2.10
N VAL A 114 -3.78 -5.26 -1.48
CA VAL A 114 -4.65 -6.45 -1.62
C VAL A 114 -5.13 -6.59 -3.07
N GLY A 115 -5.54 -5.50 -3.71
CA GLY A 115 -5.93 -5.50 -5.13
C GLY A 115 -4.82 -6.04 -6.03
N VAL A 116 -3.59 -5.59 -5.84
CA VAL A 116 -2.41 -6.05 -6.61
C VAL A 116 -2.05 -7.50 -6.30
N ALA A 117 -2.28 -7.96 -5.07
CA ALA A 117 -2.09 -9.38 -4.74
C ALA A 117 -3.08 -10.27 -5.52
N ILE A 118 -4.30 -9.79 -5.78
CA ILE A 118 -5.32 -10.48 -6.57
C ILE A 118 -5.05 -10.32 -8.05
N ASP A 119 -4.76 -9.11 -8.51
CA ASP A 119 -4.52 -8.76 -9.91
C ASP A 119 -3.28 -7.87 -10.06
N PRO A 120 -2.10 -8.46 -10.32
CA PRO A 120 -0.86 -7.70 -10.47
C PRO A 120 -0.85 -6.71 -11.64
N SER A 121 -1.75 -6.86 -12.60
CA SER A 121 -1.83 -5.97 -13.76
C SER A 121 -2.46 -4.61 -13.46
N LEU A 122 -2.87 -4.37 -12.21
CA LEU A 122 -3.34 -3.07 -11.74
C LEU A 122 -2.21 -2.03 -11.65
N VAL A 123 -0.95 -2.47 -11.61
CA VAL A 123 0.19 -1.57 -11.42
C VAL A 123 1.28 -1.82 -12.46
N GLU A 124 1.99 -0.75 -12.80
CA GLU A 124 3.26 -0.80 -13.51
C GLU A 124 4.40 -0.84 -12.48
N THR A 125 5.37 -1.73 -12.67
CA THR A 125 6.46 -1.92 -11.71
C THR A 125 7.82 -1.77 -12.36
N ILE A 126 8.78 -1.30 -11.58
CA ILE A 126 10.21 -1.38 -11.91
C ILE A 126 10.88 -2.45 -11.04
N ALA A 127 11.77 -3.24 -11.64
CA ALA A 127 12.58 -4.21 -10.91
C ALA A 127 13.84 -3.52 -10.35
N ILE A 128 14.06 -3.65 -9.03
CA ILE A 128 15.14 -2.95 -8.35
C ILE A 128 15.55 -3.73 -7.09
N ASN A 129 16.81 -3.60 -6.68
CA ASN A 129 17.26 -3.99 -5.35
C ASN A 129 17.11 -2.80 -4.41
N LEU A 130 16.35 -2.98 -3.33
CA LEU A 130 16.04 -1.93 -2.35
C LEU A 130 16.86 -2.10 -1.08
N LYS A 131 17.05 -0.98 -0.39
CA LYS A 131 17.44 -0.89 1.02
C LYS A 131 16.57 0.14 1.74
N VAL A 132 16.66 0.14 3.06
CA VAL A 132 16.08 1.17 3.91
C VAL A 132 17.19 1.85 4.70
N ASP A 133 17.15 3.18 4.79
CA ASP A 133 18.06 3.90 5.68
C ASP A 133 17.61 3.65 7.14
N THR A 134 18.46 2.99 7.92
CA THR A 134 18.15 2.61 9.32
C THR A 134 18.68 3.61 10.33
N GLU A 135 19.50 4.57 9.91
CA GLU A 135 20.12 5.57 10.76
C GLU A 135 20.08 6.97 10.14
N GLY A 136 20.39 7.97 10.94
CA GLY A 136 20.52 9.35 10.51
C GLY A 136 19.21 10.06 10.21
N GLU A 137 19.29 11.19 9.54
CA GLU A 137 18.16 12.08 9.25
C GLU A 137 17.11 11.43 8.31
N THR A 138 17.57 10.55 7.44
CA THR A 138 16.74 9.88 6.43
C THR A 138 16.20 8.52 6.90
N ARG A 139 16.32 8.20 8.20
CA ARG A 139 15.84 6.92 8.75
C ARG A 139 14.41 6.62 8.31
N GLY A 140 14.18 5.40 7.80
CA GLY A 140 12.90 4.96 7.24
C GLY A 140 12.73 5.22 5.74
N ARG A 141 13.71 5.86 5.09
CA ARG A 141 13.67 6.07 3.63
C ARG A 141 13.89 4.75 2.89
N THR A 142 13.00 4.43 1.97
CA THR A 142 13.19 3.36 0.99
C THR A 142 13.91 3.91 -0.25
N ILE A 143 14.99 3.26 -0.66
CA ILE A 143 15.84 3.71 -1.78
C ILE A 143 16.49 2.52 -2.47
N GLY A 144 16.93 2.71 -3.72
CA GLY A 144 17.76 1.72 -4.41
C GLY A 144 19.05 1.43 -3.64
N ASP A 145 19.38 0.15 -3.52
CA ASP A 145 20.62 -0.29 -2.86
C ASP A 145 21.81 -0.08 -3.82
N GLU A 146 22.60 0.94 -3.57
CA GLU A 146 23.75 1.30 -4.40
C GLU A 146 24.79 0.20 -4.53
N THR A 147 24.86 -0.71 -3.56
CA THR A 147 25.80 -1.84 -3.60
C THR A 147 25.34 -2.96 -4.51
N ARG A 148 24.04 -3.01 -4.83
CA ARG A 148 23.39 -4.05 -5.63
C ARG A 148 22.69 -3.54 -6.89
N LEU A 149 22.92 -2.27 -7.26
CA LEU A 149 22.27 -1.68 -8.45
C LEU A 149 22.61 -2.38 -9.75
N ASN A 150 23.84 -2.91 -9.84
CA ASN A 150 24.31 -3.60 -11.04
C ASN A 150 24.10 -5.11 -11.03
N ASP A 151 23.54 -5.67 -9.95
CA ASP A 151 23.21 -7.10 -9.91
C ASP A 151 22.19 -7.43 -10.99
N GLU A 152 22.38 -8.50 -11.72
CA GLU A 152 21.42 -8.97 -12.73
C GLU A 152 20.09 -9.37 -12.09
N GLU A 153 20.17 -10.06 -10.95
CA GLU A 153 18.99 -10.46 -10.18
C GLU A 153 18.44 -9.28 -9.36
N LYS A 154 17.17 -8.92 -9.61
CA LYS A 154 16.43 -7.95 -8.79
C LYS A 154 15.48 -8.69 -7.87
N THR A 155 15.53 -8.37 -6.58
CA THR A 155 14.73 -9.05 -5.55
C THR A 155 13.39 -8.39 -5.29
N ALA A 156 13.21 -7.14 -5.71
CA ALA A 156 11.99 -6.39 -5.51
C ALA A 156 11.45 -5.79 -6.81
N LYS A 157 10.14 -5.58 -6.84
CA LYS A 157 9.39 -4.78 -7.81
C LYS A 157 8.74 -3.63 -7.06
N VAL A 158 8.90 -2.42 -7.53
CA VAL A 158 8.25 -1.24 -6.96
C VAL A 158 7.18 -0.76 -7.90
N ALA A 159 5.95 -0.61 -7.42
CA ALA A 159 4.86 -0.02 -8.18
C ALA A 159 5.11 1.48 -8.36
N VAL A 160 5.15 1.95 -9.62
CA VAL A 160 5.37 3.36 -10.00
C VAL A 160 4.23 3.93 -10.84
N GLY A 161 3.34 3.09 -11.33
CA GLY A 161 2.12 3.47 -12.04
C GLY A 161 0.95 2.59 -11.61
N VAL A 162 -0.28 3.12 -11.67
CA VAL A 162 -1.51 2.42 -11.26
C VAL A 162 -2.69 2.75 -12.16
N ASP A 163 -3.44 1.72 -12.57
CA ASP A 163 -4.76 1.88 -13.17
C ASP A 163 -5.80 2.17 -12.09
N LYS A 164 -5.81 3.43 -11.65
CA LYS A 164 -6.67 3.89 -10.55
C LYS A 164 -8.17 3.73 -10.84
N GLN A 165 -8.58 3.88 -12.10
CA GLN A 165 -10.00 3.77 -12.48
C GLN A 165 -10.48 2.33 -12.36
N ARG A 166 -9.71 1.38 -12.89
CA ARG A 166 -10.01 -0.05 -12.79
C ARG A 166 -9.97 -0.53 -11.35
N PHE A 167 -8.95 -0.13 -10.58
CA PHE A 167 -8.87 -0.47 -9.17
C PHE A 167 -10.07 0.04 -8.37
N LEU A 168 -10.41 1.35 -8.50
CA LEU A 168 -11.51 1.94 -7.75
C LEU A 168 -12.86 1.31 -8.12
N ALA A 169 -13.09 1.04 -9.41
CA ALA A 169 -14.31 0.38 -9.87
C ALA A 169 -14.48 -1.01 -9.25
N GLU A 170 -13.41 -1.81 -9.22
CA GLU A 170 -13.45 -3.16 -8.64
C GLU A 170 -13.57 -3.13 -7.12
N PHE A 171 -12.87 -2.22 -6.45
CA PHE A 171 -12.98 -1.99 -5.01
C PHE A 171 -14.42 -1.63 -4.61
N MET A 172 -15.00 -0.62 -5.27
CA MET A 172 -16.37 -0.19 -5.01
C MET A 172 -17.39 -1.30 -5.28
N ARG A 173 -17.25 -1.99 -6.42
CA ARG A 173 -18.14 -3.10 -6.76
C ARG A 173 -18.15 -4.16 -5.67
N ARG A 174 -16.97 -4.65 -5.24
CA ARG A 174 -16.86 -5.73 -4.23
C ARG A 174 -17.41 -5.30 -2.88
N LEU A 175 -17.07 -4.11 -2.42
CA LEU A 175 -17.55 -3.63 -1.11
C LEU A 175 -19.04 -3.30 -1.14
N THR A 176 -19.57 -2.79 -2.26
CA THR A 176 -21.01 -2.57 -2.43
C THR A 176 -21.77 -3.89 -2.40
N ASP A 177 -21.30 -4.90 -3.13
CA ASP A 177 -21.92 -6.24 -3.10
C ASP A 177 -21.93 -6.84 -1.69
N LEU A 178 -20.81 -6.71 -0.95
CA LEU A 178 -20.71 -7.16 0.43
C LEU A 178 -21.66 -6.39 1.37
N ALA A 179 -21.70 -5.06 1.26
CA ALA A 179 -22.53 -4.20 2.08
C ALA A 179 -24.03 -4.42 1.83
N ALA A 180 -24.41 -4.68 0.59
CA ALA A 180 -25.80 -5.00 0.23
C ALA A 180 -26.24 -6.37 0.78
N ALA A 181 -25.31 -7.32 0.93
CA ALA A 181 -25.59 -8.65 1.47
C ALA A 181 -25.57 -8.71 3.02
N ALA A 182 -24.96 -7.72 3.68
CA ALA A 182 -24.89 -7.65 5.14
C ALA A 182 -26.24 -7.24 5.74
N LYS A 183 -26.80 -8.12 6.56
CA LYS A 183 -28.09 -7.93 7.23
C LYS A 183 -27.91 -7.35 8.63
#